data_90bc684fb0bdf6db5938a4643c4a8871
#
_entry.id   90bc684fb0bdf6db5938a4643c4a8871
#
_cell.length_a   1.000
_cell.length_b   1.000
_cell.length_c   1.000
_cell.angle_alpha   90.00
_cell.angle_beta   90.00
_cell.angle_gamma   90.00
#
_symmetry.space_group_name_H-M   'P 1'
#
loop_
_entity.id
_entity.type
_entity.pdbx_description
1 polymer ?
#
loop_
_entity_poly.entity_id
_entity_poly.type
_entity_poly.pdbx_seq_one_letter_code
_entity_poly.pdbx_strand_id
1 'polypeptide(L)'
;MARVSRKNRAEEKLLPEVQETTIPSGITVYKTAIYARLSREDNLSDSDSIDNQIALIQNYMESRPYLQYAKTYTDNGFTGTDFDRPGWQSLLEDAKSGKINCIIVKDLSRLGRNYIETGEFLEKICPFFGIRFIAVIDNFDTETAESTAQLSVSLSNIVNDYYAKDISRKVSTALRNKMEHGEYIGSWEKYGYVKSAENKNQLVVNPETAPVVQMIYQWRSEGMSYMGINKKLNDLEIPSPGQYKADRGIVTNNNQKGRKILWNKHIITDILKDVTYLGHLAQRKTTQCLYAGLPMNRAEESDWIVVENTHEPIIEQSLFDKVQEINQKAAQKSKATYGKYDHLPKAVNIYGKKFTCADCGAVIKQVRSFSTKKDKVYFTFKCPTYQEHGDRACNAKRIRKADLDAVVLESIKAQLALFVDMDATLKQLLKAKKAVLSDNSHAKEVRALKAELAKKKTLFSGLYQDFREGILTQDDYASTREILVRDIERLEKQLSELRAAKKENTMQTQAEKKLASLVKKYSNATEVTQELADAMIESMQLHKDNSVSITFRYMDEFKAIMESIEALRKEVA
;
A
#
# COMPACT_ATOMS: atom_id res chain seq x y z
N MET A 1 -26.68 -15.81 -14.32
CA MET A 1 -25.71 -16.84 -13.88
C MET A 1 -24.37 -16.13 -13.59
N ALA A 2 -24.08 -15.92 -12.34
CA ALA A 2 -22.90 -15.19 -11.89
C ALA A 2 -21.65 -16.10 -11.96
N ARG A 3 -20.63 -15.68 -12.69
CA ARG A 3 -19.32 -16.32 -12.67
C ARG A 3 -18.56 -15.89 -11.42
N VAL A 4 -18.46 -16.81 -10.48
CA VAL A 4 -17.60 -16.69 -9.30
C VAL A 4 -16.14 -16.75 -9.76
N SER A 5 -15.40 -15.68 -9.47
CA SER A 5 -13.95 -15.61 -9.62
C SER A 5 -13.31 -16.59 -8.63
N ARG A 6 -12.72 -17.64 -9.14
CA ARG A 6 -11.85 -18.53 -8.35
C ARG A 6 -10.57 -17.78 -8.03
N LYS A 7 -10.37 -17.41 -6.78
CA LYS A 7 -9.05 -17.12 -6.23
C LYS A 7 -8.22 -18.40 -6.34
N ASN A 8 -7.21 -18.38 -7.17
CA ASN A 8 -6.19 -19.42 -7.18
C ASN A 8 -5.44 -19.36 -5.84
N ARG A 9 -5.77 -20.28 -4.96
CA ARG A 9 -4.85 -20.74 -3.93
C ARG A 9 -3.74 -21.47 -4.69
N ALA A 10 -2.53 -20.92 -4.68
CA ALA A 10 -1.35 -21.67 -5.09
C ALA A 10 -1.22 -22.84 -4.11
N GLU A 11 -1.53 -24.05 -4.57
CA GLU A 11 -1.12 -25.27 -3.88
C GLU A 11 0.41 -25.30 -3.91
N GLU A 12 1.02 -25.26 -2.73
CA GLU A 12 2.42 -25.63 -2.58
C GLU A 12 2.57 -27.08 -3.09
N LYS A 13 3.04 -27.20 -4.33
CA LYS A 13 3.52 -28.49 -4.82
C LYS A 13 4.74 -28.85 -3.98
N LEU A 14 4.57 -29.75 -3.05
CA LEU A 14 5.67 -30.47 -2.42
C LEU A 14 6.56 -31.02 -3.53
N LEU A 15 7.77 -30.49 -3.60
CA LEU A 15 8.82 -31.03 -4.46
C LEU A 15 9.12 -32.46 -3.99
N PRO A 16 9.40 -33.41 -4.91
CA PRO A 16 9.78 -34.76 -4.53
C PRO A 16 11.02 -34.73 -3.63
N GLU A 17 11.04 -35.58 -2.62
CA GLU A 17 12.18 -35.77 -1.71
C GLU A 17 13.47 -35.90 -2.53
N VAL A 18 14.39 -34.97 -2.32
CA VAL A 18 15.72 -34.99 -2.94
C VAL A 18 16.45 -36.21 -2.41
N GLN A 19 16.68 -37.19 -3.28
CA GLN A 19 17.64 -38.26 -3.00
C GLN A 19 18.99 -37.60 -2.68
N GLU A 20 19.56 -37.89 -1.52
CA GLU A 20 20.88 -37.44 -1.13
C GLU A 20 21.93 -37.94 -2.15
N THR A 21 22.21 -37.11 -3.13
CA THR A 21 23.37 -37.31 -4.01
C THR A 21 24.61 -36.91 -3.19
N THR A 22 25.46 -37.90 -2.91
CA THR A 22 26.74 -37.69 -2.23
C THR A 22 27.62 -36.75 -3.06
N ILE A 23 27.80 -35.53 -2.59
CA ILE A 23 28.67 -34.51 -3.17
C ILE A 23 30.13 -34.91 -2.82
N PRO A 24 31.07 -34.94 -3.79
CA PRO A 24 32.48 -35.21 -3.48
C PRO A 24 33.04 -34.20 -2.49
N SER A 25 33.79 -34.69 -1.50
CA SER A 25 34.43 -33.85 -0.49
C SER A 25 35.37 -32.83 -1.14
N GLY A 26 35.02 -31.53 -1.06
CA GLY A 26 35.79 -30.41 -1.62
C GLY A 26 35.01 -29.43 -2.50
N ILE A 27 33.73 -29.71 -2.80
CA ILE A 27 32.89 -28.80 -3.60
C ILE A 27 32.08 -27.89 -2.66
N THR A 28 32.18 -26.58 -2.85
CA THR A 28 31.39 -25.60 -2.09
C THR A 28 29.92 -25.74 -2.50
N VAL A 29 29.05 -25.99 -1.52
CA VAL A 29 27.60 -26.08 -1.72
C VAL A 29 26.98 -24.70 -1.59
N TYR A 30 26.18 -24.31 -2.58
CA TYR A 30 25.53 -23.01 -2.66
C TYR A 30 24.03 -23.11 -2.32
N LYS A 31 23.58 -22.31 -1.35
CA LYS A 31 22.15 -22.11 -1.07
C LYS A 31 21.59 -21.14 -2.10
N THR A 32 20.89 -21.66 -3.08
CA THR A 32 20.58 -20.97 -4.32
C THR A 32 19.17 -20.40 -4.32
N ALA A 33 19.06 -19.11 -4.60
CA ALA A 33 17.81 -18.41 -4.87
C ALA A 33 17.56 -18.30 -6.38
N ILE A 34 16.34 -18.56 -6.80
CA ILE A 34 15.86 -18.27 -8.15
C ILE A 34 15.19 -16.90 -8.14
N TYR A 35 15.57 -16.03 -9.07
CA TYR A 35 14.88 -14.77 -9.29
C TYR A 35 14.31 -14.69 -10.69
N ALA A 36 13.00 -14.45 -10.80
CA ALA A 36 12.28 -14.31 -12.06
C ALA A 36 11.48 -13.01 -12.10
N ARG A 37 11.49 -12.31 -13.23
CA ARG A 37 10.80 -11.03 -13.41
C ARG A 37 10.07 -10.96 -14.75
N LEU A 38 8.84 -10.42 -14.71
CA LEU A 38 8.08 -10.10 -15.90
C LEU A 38 7.77 -8.61 -15.94
N SER A 39 8.06 -7.93 -17.04
CA SER A 39 7.66 -6.55 -17.27
C SER A 39 6.23 -6.50 -17.84
N ARG A 40 5.56 -5.33 -17.73
CA ARG A 40 4.22 -5.13 -18.32
C ARG A 40 4.22 -5.27 -19.85
N GLU A 41 5.36 -5.13 -20.48
CA GLU A 41 5.54 -5.18 -21.94
C GLU A 41 5.77 -6.61 -22.44
N ASP A 42 6.28 -7.51 -21.60
CA ASP A 42 6.65 -8.89 -21.96
C ASP A 42 5.45 -9.87 -22.03
N ASN A 43 4.21 -9.39 -21.81
CA ASN A 43 2.99 -10.21 -21.81
C ASN A 43 2.58 -10.77 -23.19
N LEU A 44 3.41 -10.65 -24.23
CA LEU A 44 3.09 -11.00 -25.62
C LEU A 44 3.72 -12.30 -26.12
N SER A 45 4.62 -12.94 -25.37
CA SER A 45 5.19 -14.24 -25.73
C SER A 45 5.09 -15.23 -24.58
N ASP A 46 4.52 -16.40 -24.83
CA ASP A 46 4.44 -17.52 -23.86
C ASP A 46 5.82 -17.98 -23.37
N SER A 47 6.88 -17.70 -24.13
CA SER A 47 8.27 -18.09 -23.81
C SER A 47 8.90 -17.33 -22.64
N ASP A 48 8.36 -16.18 -22.25
CA ASP A 48 8.94 -15.32 -21.21
C ASP A 48 8.15 -15.30 -19.90
N SER A 49 7.16 -16.18 -19.73
CA SER A 49 6.41 -16.29 -18.48
C SER A 49 7.33 -16.57 -17.28
N ILE A 50 6.92 -16.15 -16.09
CA ILE A 50 7.66 -16.40 -14.83
C ILE A 50 7.89 -17.90 -14.66
N ASP A 51 6.89 -18.73 -14.94
CA ASP A 51 6.97 -20.18 -14.79
C ASP A 51 8.02 -20.80 -15.74
N ASN A 52 8.10 -20.32 -16.99
CA ASN A 52 9.11 -20.77 -17.94
C ASN A 52 10.53 -20.35 -17.54
N GLN A 53 10.70 -19.15 -16.95
CA GLN A 53 11.99 -18.73 -16.41
C GLN A 53 12.42 -19.63 -15.25
N ILE A 54 11.50 -19.95 -14.33
CA ILE A 54 11.77 -20.84 -13.20
C ILE A 54 12.11 -22.25 -13.68
N ALA A 55 11.34 -22.82 -14.61
CA ALA A 55 11.58 -24.15 -15.16
C ALA A 55 12.96 -24.25 -15.85
N LEU A 56 13.35 -23.24 -16.63
CA LEU A 56 14.66 -23.17 -17.26
C LEU A 56 15.80 -23.18 -16.22
N ILE A 57 15.66 -22.40 -15.15
CA ILE A 57 16.66 -22.34 -14.08
C ILE A 57 16.71 -23.66 -13.29
N GLN A 58 15.56 -24.28 -13.02
CA GLN A 58 15.50 -25.58 -12.33
C GLN A 58 16.21 -26.66 -13.15
N ASN A 59 15.96 -26.75 -14.46
CA ASN A 59 16.68 -27.67 -15.35
C ASN A 59 18.19 -27.41 -15.35
N TYR A 60 18.62 -26.15 -15.27
CA TYR A 60 20.03 -25.80 -15.14
C TYR A 60 20.63 -26.31 -13.81
N MET A 61 19.87 -26.24 -12.72
CA MET A 61 20.30 -26.69 -11.39
C MET A 61 20.34 -28.22 -11.26
N GLU A 62 19.43 -28.95 -11.90
CA GLU A 62 19.37 -30.43 -11.86
C GLU A 62 20.69 -31.09 -12.28
N SER A 63 21.38 -30.51 -13.26
CA SER A 63 22.70 -30.99 -13.70
C SER A 63 23.86 -30.57 -12.77
N ARG A 64 23.58 -29.83 -11.67
CA ARG A 64 24.59 -29.21 -10.78
C ARG A 64 24.25 -29.40 -9.31
N PRO A 65 24.53 -30.56 -8.70
CA PRO A 65 24.13 -30.91 -7.32
C PRO A 65 24.66 -29.96 -6.25
N TYR A 66 25.69 -29.17 -6.54
CA TYR A 66 26.24 -28.16 -5.64
C TYR A 66 25.39 -26.89 -5.53
N LEU A 67 24.40 -26.70 -6.42
CA LEU A 67 23.42 -25.61 -6.37
C LEU A 67 22.15 -26.12 -5.68
N GLN A 68 22.08 -25.97 -4.36
CA GLN A 68 20.92 -26.41 -3.61
C GLN A 68 19.82 -25.33 -3.62
N TYR A 69 18.63 -25.71 -4.04
CA TYR A 69 17.47 -24.81 -4.06
C TYR A 69 17.12 -24.34 -2.62
N ALA A 70 17.03 -23.04 -2.43
CA ALA A 70 16.61 -22.43 -1.19
C ALA A 70 15.22 -21.78 -1.29
N LYS A 71 15.04 -20.87 -2.27
CA LYS A 71 13.79 -20.12 -2.41
C LYS A 71 13.68 -19.45 -3.78
N THR A 72 12.44 -19.23 -4.25
CA THR A 72 12.15 -18.45 -5.45
C THR A 72 11.56 -17.08 -5.06
N TYR A 73 12.03 -16.04 -5.78
CA TYR A 73 11.56 -14.67 -5.66
C TYR A 73 11.06 -14.20 -7.02
N THR A 74 9.92 -13.52 -7.03
CA THR A 74 9.28 -13.08 -8.26
C THR A 74 8.79 -11.65 -8.16
N ASP A 75 8.98 -10.89 -9.26
CA ASP A 75 8.40 -9.57 -9.43
C ASP A 75 7.61 -9.52 -10.75
N ASN A 76 6.30 -9.30 -10.65
CA ASN A 76 5.42 -9.24 -11.82
C ASN A 76 4.91 -7.81 -12.04
N GLY A 77 5.05 -7.31 -13.26
CA GLY A 77 4.57 -5.98 -13.65
C GLY A 77 5.50 -4.82 -13.28
N PHE A 78 6.73 -5.11 -12.84
CA PHE A 78 7.75 -4.11 -12.54
C PHE A 78 8.71 -3.88 -13.71
N THR A 79 9.09 -2.62 -13.94
CA THR A 79 10.09 -2.27 -14.96
C THR A 79 11.49 -2.69 -14.53
N GLY A 80 12.41 -2.88 -15.48
CA GLY A 80 13.81 -3.20 -15.17
C GLY A 80 14.69 -1.97 -14.89
N THR A 81 14.10 -0.78 -14.71
CA THR A 81 14.83 0.49 -14.62
C THR A 81 15.31 0.86 -13.23
N ASP A 82 14.77 0.24 -12.19
CA ASP A 82 15.18 0.43 -10.79
C ASP A 82 15.20 -0.89 -10.03
N PHE A 83 15.82 -0.90 -8.85
CA PHE A 83 15.90 -2.05 -7.93
C PHE A 83 14.87 -1.97 -6.78
N ASP A 84 13.96 -1.01 -6.80
CA ASP A 84 12.91 -0.89 -5.77
C ASP A 84 11.71 -1.81 -6.09
N ARG A 85 11.95 -3.12 -5.94
CA ARG A 85 10.99 -4.19 -6.21
C ARG A 85 10.86 -5.09 -4.99
N PRO A 86 9.64 -5.43 -4.55
CA PRO A 86 9.42 -6.20 -3.32
C PRO A 86 10.12 -7.55 -3.29
N GLY A 87 10.04 -8.32 -4.40
CA GLY A 87 10.69 -9.62 -4.51
C GLY A 87 12.22 -9.50 -4.48
N TRP A 88 12.77 -8.50 -5.17
CA TRP A 88 14.20 -8.24 -5.18
C TRP A 88 14.71 -7.78 -3.80
N GLN A 89 13.99 -6.89 -3.11
CA GLN A 89 14.35 -6.43 -1.78
C GLN A 89 14.37 -7.59 -0.77
N SER A 90 13.34 -8.45 -0.80
CA SER A 90 13.31 -9.65 0.05
C SER A 90 14.46 -10.61 -0.24
N LEU A 91 14.85 -10.76 -1.52
CA LEU A 91 16.01 -11.56 -1.91
C LEU A 91 17.30 -10.98 -1.34
N LEU A 92 17.49 -9.66 -1.43
CA LEU A 92 18.67 -8.98 -0.88
C LEU A 92 18.75 -9.10 0.64
N GLU A 93 17.64 -9.01 1.36
CA GLU A 93 17.60 -9.20 2.82
C GLU A 93 18.01 -10.63 3.21
N ASP A 94 17.49 -11.63 2.51
CA ASP A 94 17.85 -13.02 2.75
C ASP A 94 19.32 -13.31 2.35
N ALA A 95 19.84 -12.66 1.32
CA ALA A 95 21.26 -12.73 0.95
C ALA A 95 22.18 -12.07 2.01
N LYS A 96 21.85 -10.86 2.46
CA LYS A 96 22.59 -10.15 3.52
C LYS A 96 22.58 -10.91 4.85
N SER A 97 21.51 -11.64 5.14
CA SER A 97 21.41 -12.48 6.33
C SER A 97 22.12 -13.83 6.22
N GLY A 98 22.74 -14.15 5.06
CA GLY A 98 23.45 -15.41 4.82
C GLY A 98 22.55 -16.63 4.66
N LYS A 99 21.24 -16.45 4.47
CA LYS A 99 20.30 -17.55 4.18
C LYS A 99 20.50 -18.09 2.79
N ILE A 100 20.91 -17.25 1.84
CA ILE A 100 21.28 -17.58 0.46
C ILE A 100 22.66 -17.00 0.14
N ASN A 101 23.44 -17.74 -0.66
CA ASN A 101 24.76 -17.32 -1.11
C ASN A 101 24.96 -17.52 -2.62
N CYS A 102 23.88 -17.87 -3.34
CA CYS A 102 23.88 -17.93 -4.81
C CYS A 102 22.53 -17.40 -5.32
N ILE A 103 22.58 -16.62 -6.40
CA ILE A 103 21.41 -16.08 -7.10
C ILE A 103 21.49 -16.51 -8.54
N ILE A 104 20.41 -17.12 -9.06
CA ILE A 104 20.31 -17.51 -10.47
C ILE A 104 19.16 -16.78 -11.13
N VAL A 105 19.44 -16.23 -12.31
CA VAL A 105 18.47 -15.58 -13.19
C VAL A 105 18.49 -16.22 -14.59
N LYS A 106 17.42 -16.05 -15.37
CA LYS A 106 17.38 -16.48 -16.77
C LYS A 106 18.46 -15.77 -17.60
N ASP A 107 18.49 -14.46 -17.53
CA ASP A 107 19.41 -13.56 -18.23
C ASP A 107 19.65 -12.28 -17.40
N LEU A 108 20.70 -11.51 -17.75
CA LEU A 108 21.08 -10.28 -17.05
C LEU A 108 19.99 -9.20 -17.10
N SER A 109 19.11 -9.21 -18.10
CA SER A 109 18.01 -8.25 -18.19
C SER A 109 16.99 -8.43 -17.06
N ARG A 110 16.92 -9.60 -16.44
CA ARG A 110 16.07 -9.88 -15.27
C ARG A 110 16.59 -9.17 -14.04
N LEU A 111 17.90 -8.99 -13.90
CA LEU A 111 18.51 -8.22 -12.83
C LEU A 111 18.17 -6.73 -12.94
N GLY A 112 18.51 -6.10 -14.07
CA GLY A 112 18.22 -4.68 -14.30
C GLY A 112 18.59 -4.22 -15.70
N ARG A 113 17.99 -3.11 -16.15
CA ARG A 113 18.34 -2.41 -17.39
C ARG A 113 19.24 -1.18 -17.14
N ASN A 114 19.45 -0.82 -15.88
CA ASN A 114 20.36 0.26 -15.46
C ASN A 114 21.76 -0.33 -15.24
N TYR A 115 22.70 -0.02 -16.13
CA TYR A 115 24.05 -0.58 -16.10
C TYR A 115 24.85 -0.17 -14.85
N ILE A 116 24.57 1.01 -14.28
CA ILE A 116 25.26 1.51 -13.08
C ILE A 116 24.89 0.64 -11.88
N GLU A 117 23.61 0.47 -11.63
CA GLU A 117 23.10 -0.32 -10.50
C GLU A 117 23.40 -1.82 -10.65
N THR A 118 23.27 -2.35 -11.87
CA THR A 118 23.60 -3.75 -12.18
C THR A 118 25.11 -3.99 -12.00
N GLY A 119 25.96 -3.09 -12.49
CA GLY A 119 27.41 -3.14 -12.30
C GLY A 119 27.79 -3.05 -10.83
N GLU A 120 27.21 -2.10 -10.09
CA GLU A 120 27.47 -1.95 -8.65
C GLU A 120 27.06 -3.20 -7.87
N PHE A 121 25.95 -3.83 -8.22
CA PHE A 121 25.53 -5.09 -7.63
C PHE A 121 26.52 -6.22 -7.89
N LEU A 122 26.90 -6.42 -9.14
CA LEU A 122 27.80 -7.52 -9.54
C LEU A 122 29.25 -7.31 -9.10
N GLU A 123 29.76 -6.06 -9.16
CA GLU A 123 31.17 -5.76 -8.88
C GLU A 123 31.47 -5.46 -7.42
N LYS A 124 30.49 -4.92 -6.65
CA LYS A 124 30.68 -4.54 -5.26
C LYS A 124 29.87 -5.40 -4.29
N ILE A 125 28.54 -5.51 -4.53
CA ILE A 125 27.63 -6.14 -3.56
C ILE A 125 27.82 -7.67 -3.56
N CYS A 126 27.85 -8.31 -4.70
CA CYS A 126 28.05 -9.77 -4.78
C CYS A 126 29.38 -10.21 -4.13
N PRO A 127 30.54 -9.62 -4.45
CA PRO A 127 31.81 -10.00 -3.80
C PRO A 127 31.82 -9.66 -2.30
N PHE A 128 31.25 -8.52 -1.90
CA PHE A 128 31.24 -8.09 -0.49
C PHE A 128 30.47 -9.06 0.42
N PHE A 129 29.34 -9.60 -0.07
CA PHE A 129 28.54 -10.56 0.68
C PHE A 129 28.86 -12.02 0.35
N GLY A 130 29.85 -12.29 -0.53
CA GLY A 130 30.19 -13.64 -0.98
C GLY A 130 29.07 -14.32 -1.74
N ILE A 131 28.30 -13.56 -2.51
CA ILE A 131 27.18 -14.06 -3.32
C ILE A 131 27.69 -14.44 -4.70
N ARG A 132 27.49 -15.71 -5.09
CA ARG A 132 27.65 -16.16 -6.49
C ARG A 132 26.45 -15.74 -7.30
N PHE A 133 26.65 -15.15 -8.47
CA PHE A 133 25.58 -14.76 -9.38
C PHE A 133 25.72 -15.46 -10.72
N ILE A 134 24.62 -16.08 -11.21
CA ILE A 134 24.59 -16.84 -12.45
C ILE A 134 23.45 -16.33 -13.33
N ALA A 135 23.74 -15.99 -14.61
CA ALA A 135 22.75 -15.72 -15.65
C ALA A 135 22.85 -16.81 -16.71
N VAL A 136 21.83 -17.68 -16.78
CA VAL A 136 21.88 -18.95 -17.50
C VAL A 136 22.05 -18.75 -19.02
N ILE A 137 21.23 -17.90 -19.63
CA ILE A 137 21.26 -17.67 -21.10
C ILE A 137 22.52 -16.90 -21.51
N ASP A 138 22.95 -15.94 -20.69
CA ASP A 138 24.13 -15.12 -20.95
C ASP A 138 25.43 -15.88 -20.66
N ASN A 139 25.34 -17.12 -20.16
CA ASN A 139 26.46 -17.96 -19.78
C ASN A 139 27.43 -17.24 -18.82
N PHE A 140 26.86 -16.39 -17.95
CA PHE A 140 27.59 -15.56 -17.00
C PHE A 140 27.56 -16.19 -15.60
N ASP A 141 28.73 -16.29 -14.97
CA ASP A 141 28.90 -16.82 -13.63
C ASP A 141 30.04 -16.10 -12.92
N THR A 142 29.75 -15.44 -11.80
CA THR A 142 30.74 -14.66 -11.06
C THR A 142 31.91 -15.47 -10.49
N GLU A 143 31.77 -16.79 -10.37
CA GLU A 143 32.85 -17.66 -9.87
C GLU A 143 33.83 -18.06 -10.98
N THR A 144 33.34 -18.16 -12.22
CA THR A 144 34.13 -18.55 -13.38
C THR A 144 34.60 -17.40 -14.26
N ALA A 145 34.14 -16.17 -13.91
CA ALA A 145 34.42 -14.98 -14.70
C ALA A 145 35.87 -14.50 -14.52
N GLU A 146 36.71 -14.75 -15.51
CA GLU A 146 37.96 -14.03 -15.70
C GLU A 146 37.65 -12.52 -15.99
N SER A 147 38.65 -11.64 -15.80
CA SER A 147 38.53 -10.19 -15.97
C SER A 147 37.92 -9.71 -17.32
N THR A 148 37.98 -10.54 -18.35
CA THR A 148 37.36 -10.32 -19.67
C THR A 148 35.81 -10.42 -19.65
N ALA A 149 35.25 -11.23 -18.77
CA ALA A 149 33.79 -11.37 -18.66
C ALA A 149 33.14 -10.17 -17.91
N GLN A 150 33.86 -9.52 -17.01
CA GLN A 150 33.40 -8.28 -16.38
C GLN A 150 33.23 -7.15 -17.42
N LEU A 151 34.15 -7.08 -18.39
CA LEU A 151 34.05 -6.18 -19.55
C LEU A 151 32.82 -6.51 -20.42
N SER A 152 32.50 -7.79 -20.63
CA SER A 152 31.34 -8.20 -21.43
C SER A 152 30.01 -7.85 -20.74
N VAL A 153 29.92 -7.94 -19.41
CA VAL A 153 28.75 -7.51 -18.64
C VAL A 153 28.55 -6.00 -18.74
N SER A 154 29.60 -5.23 -18.54
CA SER A 154 29.52 -3.77 -18.69
C SER A 154 29.10 -3.35 -20.10
N LEU A 155 29.64 -4.03 -21.12
CA LEU A 155 29.28 -3.81 -22.52
C LEU A 155 27.83 -4.20 -22.80
N SER A 156 27.37 -5.35 -22.32
CA SER A 156 25.97 -5.80 -22.46
C SER A 156 24.98 -4.82 -21.79
N ASN A 157 25.34 -4.29 -20.63
CA ASN A 157 24.51 -3.29 -19.95
C ASN A 157 24.46 -1.95 -20.71
N ILE A 158 25.59 -1.51 -21.30
CA ILE A 158 25.64 -0.32 -22.17
C ILE A 158 24.76 -0.54 -23.41
N VAL A 159 24.86 -1.72 -24.03
CA VAL A 159 24.05 -2.08 -25.20
C VAL A 159 22.56 -2.12 -24.85
N ASN A 160 22.19 -2.73 -23.72
CA ASN A 160 20.80 -2.78 -23.26
C ASN A 160 20.24 -1.37 -22.96
N ASP A 161 21.02 -0.49 -22.31
CA ASP A 161 20.64 0.90 -22.08
C ASP A 161 20.49 1.67 -23.41
N TYR A 162 21.39 1.44 -24.35
CA TYR A 162 21.28 2.02 -25.69
C TYR A 162 20.02 1.55 -26.43
N TYR A 163 19.71 0.24 -26.40
CA TYR A 163 18.48 -0.30 -26.99
C TYR A 163 17.22 0.29 -26.34
N ALA A 164 17.20 0.40 -25.03
CA ALA A 164 16.06 1.02 -24.31
C ALA A 164 15.87 2.47 -24.74
N LYS A 165 16.95 3.24 -24.90
CA LYS A 165 16.91 4.62 -25.42
C LYS A 165 16.48 4.67 -26.88
N ASP A 166 16.98 3.79 -27.72
CA ASP A 166 16.64 3.73 -29.14
C ASP A 166 15.17 3.35 -29.35
N ILE A 167 14.67 2.33 -28.65
CA ILE A 167 13.25 1.95 -28.66
C ILE A 167 12.38 3.13 -28.19
N SER A 168 12.73 3.76 -27.06
CA SER A 168 11.99 4.91 -26.54
C SER A 168 11.94 6.06 -27.55
N ARG A 169 13.05 6.33 -28.24
CA ARG A 169 13.15 7.36 -29.27
C ARG A 169 12.30 7.01 -30.49
N LYS A 170 12.37 5.75 -30.98
CA LYS A 170 11.57 5.26 -32.12
C LYS A 170 10.07 5.32 -31.84
N VAL A 171 9.64 4.83 -30.66
CA VAL A 171 8.23 4.88 -30.23
C VAL A 171 7.76 6.34 -30.12
N SER A 172 8.55 7.20 -29.47
CA SER A 172 8.21 8.63 -29.32
C SER A 172 8.10 9.33 -30.68
N THR A 173 8.99 9.02 -31.63
CA THR A 173 8.94 9.58 -32.99
C THR A 173 7.71 9.07 -33.75
N ALA A 174 7.41 7.77 -33.67
CA ALA A 174 6.22 7.19 -34.31
C ALA A 174 4.92 7.79 -33.76
N LEU A 175 4.83 7.93 -32.42
CA LEU A 175 3.67 8.58 -31.79
C LEU A 175 3.57 10.05 -32.19
N ARG A 176 4.70 10.75 -32.26
CA ARG A 176 4.72 12.15 -32.68
C ARG A 176 4.23 12.32 -34.12
N ASN A 177 4.71 11.49 -35.02
CA ASN A 177 4.26 11.48 -36.42
C ASN A 177 2.75 11.24 -36.52
N LYS A 178 2.22 10.28 -35.76
CA LYS A 178 0.78 10.04 -35.70
C LYS A 178 0.01 11.27 -35.21
N MET A 179 0.49 11.94 -34.15
CA MET A 179 -0.13 13.16 -33.64
C MET A 179 -0.13 14.28 -34.68
N GLU A 180 1.00 14.47 -35.39
CA GLU A 180 1.15 15.50 -36.46
C GLU A 180 0.25 15.24 -37.68
N HIS A 181 -0.10 13.96 -37.92
CA HIS A 181 -1.08 13.59 -38.95
C HIS A 181 -2.54 13.60 -38.46
N GLY A 182 -2.79 14.11 -37.26
CA GLY A 182 -4.13 14.20 -36.71
C GLY A 182 -4.74 12.86 -36.26
N GLU A 183 -3.91 11.84 -36.04
CA GLU A 183 -4.36 10.57 -35.49
C GLU A 183 -4.51 10.67 -33.96
N TYR A 184 -5.63 10.15 -33.43
CA TYR A 184 -5.86 10.10 -32.00
C TYR A 184 -5.09 8.95 -31.35
N ILE A 185 -4.12 9.26 -30.49
CA ILE A 185 -3.28 8.26 -29.83
C ILE A 185 -3.72 7.92 -28.40
N GLY A 186 -4.75 8.57 -27.87
CA GLY A 186 -5.23 8.32 -26.52
C GLY A 186 -5.66 6.88 -26.31
N SER A 187 -5.30 6.27 -25.17
CA SER A 187 -5.71 4.90 -24.83
C SER A 187 -7.25 4.79 -24.76
N TRP A 188 -7.90 5.81 -24.23
CA TRP A 188 -9.35 5.90 -24.08
C TRP A 188 -9.92 7.04 -24.89
N GLU A 189 -11.09 6.80 -25.49
CA GLU A 189 -11.86 7.82 -26.18
C GLU A 189 -12.32 8.94 -25.24
N LYS A 190 -12.50 10.14 -25.81
CA LYS A 190 -13.12 11.27 -25.12
C LYS A 190 -14.61 11.05 -24.96
N TYR A 191 -15.18 11.48 -23.86
CA TYR A 191 -16.65 11.41 -23.65
C TYR A 191 -17.36 12.23 -24.73
N GLY A 192 -18.34 11.68 -25.38
CA GLY A 192 -18.96 12.24 -26.57
C GLY A 192 -18.48 11.61 -27.88
N TYR A 193 -17.36 10.90 -27.84
CA TYR A 193 -16.78 10.18 -28.98
C TYR A 193 -16.53 8.72 -28.70
N VAL A 194 -16.41 7.93 -29.75
CA VAL A 194 -15.91 6.56 -29.77
C VAL A 194 -14.80 6.45 -30.80
N LYS A 195 -13.95 5.44 -30.68
CA LYS A 195 -12.96 5.12 -31.72
C LYS A 195 -13.67 4.43 -32.89
N SER A 196 -13.31 4.80 -34.13
CA SER A 196 -13.83 4.16 -35.31
C SER A 196 -13.52 2.66 -35.31
N ALA A 197 -14.46 1.85 -35.78
CA ALA A 197 -14.26 0.41 -35.95
C ALA A 197 -13.21 0.10 -37.02
N GLU A 198 -13.07 0.93 -38.04
CA GLU A 198 -12.12 0.76 -39.15
C GLU A 198 -10.73 1.31 -38.80
N ASN A 199 -10.68 2.43 -38.06
CA ASN A 199 -9.43 3.06 -37.66
C ASN A 199 -9.46 3.48 -36.19
N LYS A 200 -8.77 2.71 -35.34
CA LYS A 200 -8.68 2.98 -33.89
C LYS A 200 -8.08 4.35 -33.52
N ASN A 201 -7.43 5.02 -34.46
CA ASN A 201 -6.82 6.33 -34.28
C ASN A 201 -7.74 7.47 -34.73
N GLN A 202 -8.98 7.18 -35.12
CA GLN A 202 -9.97 8.16 -35.53
C GLN A 202 -11.13 8.21 -34.54
N LEU A 203 -11.57 9.44 -34.19
CA LEU A 203 -12.75 9.68 -33.34
C LEU A 203 -14.00 9.81 -34.21
N VAL A 204 -15.08 9.19 -33.75
CA VAL A 204 -16.43 9.29 -34.36
C VAL A 204 -17.41 9.71 -33.26
N VAL A 205 -18.39 10.54 -33.60
CA VAL A 205 -19.39 11.02 -32.64
C VAL A 205 -20.17 9.84 -32.05
N ASN A 206 -20.27 9.81 -30.72
CA ASN A 206 -21.06 8.82 -30.01
C ASN A 206 -22.49 9.36 -29.81
N PRO A 207 -23.51 8.77 -30.45
CA PRO A 207 -24.88 9.28 -30.38
C PRO A 207 -25.49 9.24 -28.97
N GLU A 208 -24.98 8.39 -28.07
CA GLU A 208 -25.47 8.29 -26.69
C GLU A 208 -24.91 9.40 -25.79
N THR A 209 -23.65 9.78 -25.97
CA THR A 209 -22.95 10.68 -25.05
C THR A 209 -22.71 12.08 -25.61
N ALA A 210 -22.74 12.28 -26.93
CA ALA A 210 -22.60 13.58 -27.55
C ALA A 210 -23.69 14.59 -27.14
N PRO A 211 -24.99 14.20 -27.02
CA PRO A 211 -26.02 15.13 -26.53
C PRO A 211 -25.74 15.65 -25.12
N VAL A 212 -25.11 14.85 -24.27
CA VAL A 212 -24.73 15.27 -22.91
C VAL A 212 -23.67 16.36 -22.95
N VAL A 213 -22.69 16.24 -23.86
CA VAL A 213 -21.66 17.27 -24.06
C VAL A 213 -22.31 18.57 -24.54
N GLN A 214 -23.24 18.50 -25.49
CA GLN A 214 -24.00 19.68 -25.98
C GLN A 214 -24.77 20.34 -24.82
N MET A 215 -25.48 19.58 -23.99
CA MET A 215 -26.18 20.12 -22.81
C MET A 215 -25.21 20.83 -21.84
N ILE A 216 -24.03 20.29 -21.59
CA ILE A 216 -23.04 20.89 -20.70
C ILE A 216 -22.60 22.27 -21.24
N TYR A 217 -22.31 22.37 -22.53
CA TYR A 217 -21.94 23.64 -23.19
C TYR A 217 -23.10 24.65 -23.20
N GLN A 218 -24.33 24.19 -23.49
CA GLN A 218 -25.51 25.03 -23.47
C GLN A 218 -25.74 25.65 -22.08
N TRP A 219 -25.81 24.81 -21.04
CA TRP A 219 -26.01 25.33 -19.68
C TRP A 219 -24.87 26.27 -19.23
N ARG A 220 -23.65 26.01 -19.66
CA ARG A 220 -22.55 26.91 -19.36
C ARG A 220 -22.71 28.26 -20.09
N SER A 221 -23.15 28.25 -21.33
CA SER A 221 -23.42 29.46 -22.12
C SER A 221 -24.55 30.32 -21.55
N GLU A 222 -25.47 29.69 -20.81
CA GLU A 222 -26.56 30.34 -20.04
C GLU A 222 -26.06 30.88 -18.68
N GLY A 223 -24.78 30.71 -18.36
CA GLY A 223 -24.15 31.24 -17.15
C GLY A 223 -24.17 30.30 -15.95
N MET A 224 -24.63 29.07 -16.12
CA MET A 224 -24.64 28.09 -15.01
C MET A 224 -23.21 27.82 -14.54
N SER A 225 -23.01 27.71 -13.20
CA SER A 225 -21.71 27.42 -12.62
C SER A 225 -21.31 25.95 -12.85
N TYR A 226 -20.01 25.63 -12.81
CA TYR A 226 -19.51 24.24 -12.87
C TYR A 226 -20.18 23.32 -11.83
N MET A 227 -20.40 23.82 -10.61
CA MET A 227 -21.09 23.07 -9.55
C MET A 227 -22.57 22.90 -9.85
N GLY A 228 -23.23 23.89 -10.47
CA GLY A 228 -24.62 23.79 -10.90
C GLY A 228 -24.81 22.73 -11.98
N ILE A 229 -23.95 22.73 -12.99
CA ILE A 229 -23.93 21.70 -14.05
C ILE A 229 -23.69 20.31 -13.44
N ASN A 230 -22.70 20.19 -12.54
CA ASN A 230 -22.39 18.96 -11.84
C ASN A 230 -23.61 18.39 -11.11
N LYS A 231 -24.28 19.20 -10.30
CA LYS A 231 -25.49 18.81 -9.59
C LYS A 231 -26.59 18.39 -10.55
N LYS A 232 -26.86 19.20 -11.57
CA LYS A 232 -27.93 18.92 -12.54
C LYS A 232 -27.72 17.61 -13.30
N LEU A 233 -26.48 17.29 -13.72
CA LEU A 233 -26.15 16.01 -14.35
C LEU A 233 -26.37 14.81 -13.41
N ASN A 234 -25.95 14.95 -12.16
CA ASN A 234 -26.14 13.91 -11.15
C ASN A 234 -27.64 13.76 -10.77
N ASP A 235 -28.40 14.87 -10.72
CA ASP A 235 -29.83 14.88 -10.45
C ASP A 235 -30.65 14.22 -11.59
N LEU A 236 -30.23 14.38 -12.82
CA LEU A 236 -30.80 13.73 -14.00
C LEU A 236 -30.32 12.27 -14.16
N GLU A 237 -29.48 11.78 -13.24
CA GLU A 237 -28.91 10.43 -13.26
C GLU A 237 -28.12 10.08 -14.53
N ILE A 238 -27.61 11.09 -15.24
CA ILE A 238 -26.80 10.90 -16.41
C ILE A 238 -25.45 10.30 -15.99
N PRO A 239 -25.03 9.15 -16.56
CA PRO A 239 -23.78 8.51 -16.16
C PRO A 239 -22.56 9.40 -16.47
N SER A 240 -21.66 9.56 -15.49
CA SER A 240 -20.38 10.22 -15.72
C SER A 240 -19.51 9.41 -16.70
N PRO A 241 -18.47 9.97 -17.31
CA PRO A 241 -17.56 9.22 -18.19
C PRO A 241 -16.99 7.95 -17.56
N GLY A 242 -16.67 7.99 -16.25
CA GLY A 242 -16.22 6.82 -15.51
C GLY A 242 -17.32 5.79 -15.28
N GLN A 243 -18.54 6.24 -14.96
CA GLN A 243 -19.70 5.36 -14.77
C GLN A 243 -20.12 4.73 -16.08
N TYR A 244 -20.16 5.50 -17.17
CA TYR A 244 -20.46 5.02 -18.51
C TYR A 244 -19.55 3.86 -18.95
N LYS A 245 -18.25 3.93 -18.61
CA LYS A 245 -17.29 2.85 -18.84
C LYS A 245 -17.56 1.65 -17.93
N ALA A 246 -17.83 1.90 -16.65
CA ALA A 246 -18.13 0.84 -15.68
C ALA A 246 -19.38 0.04 -16.08
N ASP A 247 -20.43 0.70 -16.55
CA ASP A 247 -21.68 0.08 -16.98
C ASP A 247 -21.49 -0.83 -18.22
N ARG A 248 -20.43 -0.60 -19.00
CA ARG A 248 -20.00 -1.44 -20.13
C ARG A 248 -18.95 -2.49 -19.76
N GLY A 249 -18.68 -2.69 -18.49
CA GLY A 249 -17.71 -3.67 -18.00
C GLY A 249 -16.24 -3.28 -18.22
N ILE A 250 -15.97 -2.02 -18.60
CA ILE A 250 -14.61 -1.53 -18.80
C ILE A 250 -14.01 -1.18 -17.44
N VAL A 251 -13.01 -1.95 -17.02
CA VAL A 251 -12.32 -1.73 -15.74
C VAL A 251 -11.28 -0.61 -15.90
N THR A 252 -11.36 0.41 -15.06
CA THR A 252 -10.39 1.50 -14.97
C THR A 252 -9.94 1.66 -13.50
N ASN A 253 -8.82 2.33 -13.28
CA ASN A 253 -8.33 2.59 -11.92
C ASN A 253 -9.37 3.30 -11.02
N ASN A 254 -10.30 4.04 -11.61
CA ASN A 254 -11.32 4.80 -10.89
C ASN A 254 -12.58 3.97 -10.55
N ASN A 255 -12.84 2.86 -11.26
CA ASN A 255 -14.06 2.06 -11.09
C ASN A 255 -13.86 0.69 -10.41
N GLN A 256 -12.62 0.34 -10.04
CA GLN A 256 -12.30 -0.93 -9.37
C GLN A 256 -12.98 -1.13 -8.00
N LYS A 257 -13.45 -0.05 -7.37
CA LYS A 257 -13.98 -0.08 -5.99
C LYS A 257 -15.50 -0.34 -5.89
N GLY A 258 -16.17 -0.64 -6.98
CA GLY A 258 -17.62 -0.92 -7.00
C GLY A 258 -18.53 0.23 -6.54
N ARG A 259 -18.01 1.45 -6.42
CA ARG A 259 -18.78 2.65 -6.05
C ARG A 259 -19.31 3.35 -7.28
N LYS A 260 -20.53 3.89 -7.22
CA LYS A 260 -21.09 4.74 -8.26
C LYS A 260 -20.20 5.97 -8.48
N ILE A 261 -19.77 6.18 -9.73
CA ILE A 261 -18.88 7.28 -10.12
C ILE A 261 -19.74 8.45 -10.59
N LEU A 262 -19.82 9.47 -9.76
CA LEU A 262 -20.60 10.66 -10.03
C LEU A 262 -19.80 11.67 -10.87
N TRP A 263 -20.54 12.56 -11.57
CA TRP A 263 -19.95 13.75 -12.17
C TRP A 263 -19.25 14.58 -11.10
N ASN A 264 -18.17 15.24 -11.47
CA ASN A 264 -17.45 16.17 -10.62
C ASN A 264 -17.03 17.42 -11.39
N LYS A 265 -16.66 18.48 -10.65
CA LYS A 265 -16.28 19.76 -11.23
C LYS A 265 -15.11 19.63 -12.23
N HIS A 266 -14.15 18.74 -11.97
CA HIS A 266 -12.96 18.60 -12.82
C HIS A 266 -13.32 18.06 -14.20
N ILE A 267 -14.13 17.01 -14.26
CA ILE A 267 -14.60 16.44 -15.54
C ILE A 267 -15.30 17.50 -16.39
N ILE A 268 -16.19 18.30 -15.77
CA ILE A 268 -16.92 19.37 -16.48
C ILE A 268 -15.96 20.45 -16.96
N THR A 269 -14.99 20.84 -16.14
CA THR A 269 -13.99 21.83 -16.51
C THR A 269 -13.11 21.35 -17.68
N ASP A 270 -12.74 20.07 -17.67
CA ASP A 270 -11.94 19.46 -18.73
C ASP A 270 -12.74 19.39 -20.04
N ILE A 271 -14.01 18.98 -19.99
CA ILE A 271 -14.90 18.98 -21.17
C ILE A 271 -15.03 20.38 -21.75
N LEU A 272 -15.31 21.41 -20.94
CA LEU A 272 -15.55 22.78 -21.39
C LEU A 272 -14.30 23.51 -21.92
N LYS A 273 -13.10 22.93 -21.79
CA LYS A 273 -11.83 23.49 -22.27
C LYS A 273 -11.23 22.70 -23.43
N ASP A 274 -11.73 21.52 -23.73
CA ASP A 274 -11.09 20.63 -24.68
C ASP A 274 -11.52 20.95 -26.11
N VAL A 275 -10.56 21.38 -26.92
CA VAL A 275 -10.76 21.71 -28.35
C VAL A 275 -11.15 20.47 -29.19
N THR A 276 -11.05 19.27 -28.62
CA THR A 276 -11.51 18.06 -29.29
C THR A 276 -12.99 18.13 -29.67
N TYR A 277 -13.80 18.86 -28.90
CA TYR A 277 -15.23 19.02 -29.21
C TYR A 277 -15.52 19.96 -30.41
N LEU A 278 -14.51 20.69 -30.86
CA LEU A 278 -14.53 21.48 -32.10
C LEU A 278 -14.06 20.68 -33.33
N GLY A 279 -13.72 19.42 -33.17
CA GLY A 279 -13.13 18.62 -34.24
C GLY A 279 -11.61 18.73 -34.35
N HIS A 280 -10.94 19.36 -33.38
CA HIS A 280 -9.48 19.53 -33.35
C HIS A 280 -8.83 18.60 -32.35
N LEU A 281 -7.63 18.11 -32.65
CA LEU A 281 -6.86 17.31 -31.68
C LEU A 281 -5.71 18.15 -31.12
N ALA A 282 -5.69 18.33 -29.82
CA ALA A 282 -4.56 18.87 -29.08
C ALA A 282 -3.93 17.75 -28.23
N GLN A 283 -2.77 17.28 -28.66
CA GLN A 283 -2.06 16.15 -28.07
C GLN A 283 -0.69 16.58 -27.52
N ARG A 284 0.09 15.67 -26.93
CA ARG A 284 1.37 15.96 -26.25
C ARG A 284 1.23 16.95 -25.09
N LYS A 285 0.09 16.90 -24.38
CA LYS A 285 -0.16 17.75 -23.17
C LYS A 285 0.68 17.34 -21.96
N THR A 286 1.34 16.18 -22.01
CA THR A 286 2.25 15.67 -20.98
C THR A 286 3.48 15.05 -21.62
N THR A 287 4.62 15.16 -20.92
CA THR A 287 5.88 14.52 -21.30
C THR A 287 6.33 13.60 -20.18
N GLN A 288 6.80 12.42 -20.55
CA GLN A 288 7.37 11.44 -19.63
C GLN A 288 8.57 10.77 -20.29
N CYS A 289 9.61 10.51 -19.52
CA CYS A 289 10.77 9.76 -19.97
C CYS A 289 10.94 8.54 -19.08
N LEU A 290 10.27 7.44 -19.45
CA LEU A 290 10.23 6.21 -18.64
C LEU A 290 11.61 5.58 -18.41
N TYR A 291 12.47 5.55 -19.44
CA TYR A 291 13.79 4.96 -19.33
C TYR A 291 14.73 5.74 -18.39
N ALA A 292 14.48 7.06 -18.23
CA ALA A 292 15.25 7.91 -17.33
C ALA A 292 14.63 8.02 -15.92
N GLY A 293 13.54 7.30 -15.65
CA GLY A 293 12.84 7.38 -14.37
C GLY A 293 12.21 8.73 -14.08
N LEU A 294 12.08 9.61 -15.09
CA LEU A 294 11.55 10.95 -14.89
C LEU A 294 10.03 10.92 -14.74
N PRO A 295 9.48 11.67 -13.77
CA PRO A 295 8.04 11.74 -13.57
C PRO A 295 7.35 12.40 -14.77
N MET A 296 6.05 12.11 -14.91
CA MET A 296 5.22 12.75 -15.90
C MET A 296 5.05 14.23 -15.57
N ASN A 297 5.46 15.10 -16.48
CA ASN A 297 5.32 16.55 -16.37
C ASN A 297 4.30 17.07 -17.38
N ARG A 298 3.60 18.17 -17.04
CA ARG A 298 2.76 18.88 -18.00
C ARG A 298 3.66 19.65 -18.99
N ALA A 299 3.36 19.51 -20.28
CA ALA A 299 3.98 20.32 -21.32
C ALA A 299 3.34 21.72 -21.35
N GLU A 300 4.10 22.72 -21.74
CA GLU A 300 3.57 24.05 -22.03
C GLU A 300 2.65 24.01 -23.26
N GLU A 301 1.69 24.95 -23.35
CA GLU A 301 0.73 24.97 -24.45
C GLU A 301 1.42 25.19 -25.83
N SER A 302 2.56 25.86 -25.84
CA SER A 302 3.41 26.02 -27.02
C SER A 302 3.98 24.71 -27.57
N ASP A 303 4.11 23.69 -26.71
CA ASP A 303 4.68 22.39 -27.07
C ASP A 303 3.62 21.37 -27.50
N TRP A 304 2.35 21.75 -27.43
CA TRP A 304 1.27 20.87 -27.84
C TRP A 304 1.25 20.71 -29.36
N ILE A 305 0.89 19.52 -29.81
CA ILE A 305 0.63 19.28 -31.23
C ILE A 305 -0.87 19.44 -31.45
N VAL A 306 -1.23 20.52 -32.16
CA VAL A 306 -2.62 20.81 -32.45
C VAL A 306 -2.86 20.62 -33.96
N VAL A 307 -3.82 19.74 -34.28
CA VAL A 307 -4.25 19.51 -35.68
C VAL A 307 -5.74 19.78 -35.76
N GLU A 308 -6.10 20.64 -36.72
CA GLU A 308 -7.48 21.08 -36.90
C GLU A 308 -8.27 20.12 -37.81
N ASN A 309 -9.59 20.06 -37.61
CA ASN A 309 -10.55 19.36 -38.48
C ASN A 309 -10.22 17.86 -38.70
N THR A 310 -9.84 17.18 -37.63
CA THR A 310 -9.48 15.74 -37.67
C THR A 310 -10.69 14.83 -37.60
N HIS A 311 -11.82 15.30 -37.08
CA HIS A 311 -13.05 14.55 -36.89
C HIS A 311 -14.27 15.46 -36.81
N GLU A 312 -15.47 14.88 -36.83
CA GLU A 312 -16.72 15.63 -36.76
C GLU A 312 -16.87 16.37 -35.43
N PRO A 313 -17.14 17.68 -35.44
CA PRO A 313 -17.34 18.47 -34.23
C PRO A 313 -18.69 18.16 -33.56
N ILE A 314 -18.72 18.12 -32.21
CA ILE A 314 -19.96 18.04 -31.42
C ILE A 314 -20.50 19.45 -31.13
N ILE A 315 -19.61 20.45 -31.04
CA ILE A 315 -19.91 21.82 -30.62
C ILE A 315 -19.50 22.80 -31.73
N GLU A 316 -20.36 23.77 -31.98
CA GLU A 316 -20.04 24.88 -32.90
C GLU A 316 -19.03 25.84 -32.29
N GLN A 317 -18.18 26.44 -33.14
CA GLN A 317 -17.15 27.40 -32.73
C GLN A 317 -17.74 28.57 -31.93
N SER A 318 -18.87 29.11 -32.38
CA SER A 318 -19.57 30.24 -31.75
C SER A 318 -19.96 29.96 -30.29
N LEU A 319 -20.47 28.74 -30.02
CA LEU A 319 -20.87 28.32 -28.68
C LEU A 319 -19.63 28.08 -27.79
N PHE A 320 -18.59 27.48 -28.36
CA PHE A 320 -17.33 27.26 -27.64
C PHE A 320 -16.71 28.60 -27.21
N ASP A 321 -16.58 29.56 -28.10
CA ASP A 321 -15.99 30.88 -27.83
C ASP A 321 -16.75 31.64 -26.75
N LYS A 322 -18.08 31.63 -26.83
CA LYS A 322 -18.94 32.20 -25.77
C LYS A 322 -18.68 31.58 -24.41
N VAL A 323 -18.52 30.24 -24.37
CA VAL A 323 -18.21 29.54 -23.14
C VAL A 323 -16.82 29.89 -22.63
N GLN A 324 -15.81 30.00 -23.50
CA GLN A 324 -14.47 30.43 -23.10
C GLN A 324 -14.44 31.84 -22.51
N GLU A 325 -15.18 32.79 -23.08
CA GLU A 325 -15.31 34.13 -22.48
C GLU A 325 -15.87 34.08 -21.05
N ILE A 326 -16.93 33.29 -20.84
CA ILE A 326 -17.54 33.14 -19.53
C ILE A 326 -16.52 32.51 -18.56
N ASN A 327 -15.75 31.50 -19.02
CA ASN A 327 -14.72 30.85 -18.22
C ASN A 327 -13.58 31.80 -17.86
N GLN A 328 -13.12 32.65 -18.81
CA GLN A 328 -12.09 33.64 -18.58
C GLN A 328 -12.54 34.71 -17.59
N LYS A 329 -13.76 35.26 -17.74
CA LYS A 329 -14.36 36.23 -16.80
C LYS A 329 -14.44 35.63 -15.39
N ALA A 330 -14.83 34.34 -15.26
CA ALA A 330 -14.88 33.65 -13.99
C ALA A 330 -13.48 33.42 -13.38
N ALA A 331 -12.49 33.08 -14.22
CA ALA A 331 -11.10 32.90 -13.78
C ALA A 331 -10.46 34.23 -13.32
N GLN A 332 -10.72 35.34 -14.04
CA GLN A 332 -10.27 36.68 -13.65
C GLN A 332 -10.86 37.10 -12.29
N LYS A 333 -12.18 36.90 -12.11
CA LYS A 333 -12.83 37.12 -10.80
C LYS A 333 -12.17 36.29 -9.67
N SER A 334 -11.85 35.06 -9.96
CA SER A 334 -11.18 34.18 -8.98
C SER A 334 -9.76 34.67 -8.68
N LYS A 335 -8.99 35.04 -9.70
CA LYS A 335 -7.63 35.62 -9.54
C LYS A 335 -7.66 36.93 -8.74
N ALA A 336 -8.61 37.81 -9.00
CA ALA A 336 -8.76 39.09 -8.28
C ALA A 336 -9.09 38.94 -6.79
N THR A 337 -9.65 37.79 -6.43
CA THR A 337 -9.94 37.44 -5.02
C THR A 337 -8.89 36.54 -4.38
N TYR A 338 -8.00 35.98 -5.18
CA TYR A 338 -6.92 35.10 -4.72
C TYR A 338 -5.93 35.89 -3.87
N GLY A 339 -5.57 35.36 -2.72
CA GLY A 339 -4.65 36.03 -1.79
C GLY A 339 -5.26 37.15 -0.95
N LYS A 340 -6.43 37.70 -1.31
CA LYS A 340 -7.07 38.82 -0.60
C LYS A 340 -7.25 38.59 0.90
N TYR A 341 -7.35 37.34 1.33
CA TYR A 341 -7.58 36.94 2.71
C TYR A 341 -6.44 36.08 3.30
N ASP A 342 -5.24 36.16 2.70
CA ASP A 342 -4.09 35.35 3.17
C ASP A 342 -3.49 35.89 4.48
N HIS A 343 -3.76 37.15 4.82
CA HIS A 343 -3.44 37.74 6.12
C HIS A 343 -4.29 37.20 7.27
N LEU A 344 -5.42 36.54 6.95
CA LEU A 344 -6.28 35.92 7.96
C LEU A 344 -5.87 34.46 8.25
N PRO A 345 -6.15 33.91 9.44
CA PRO A 345 -5.76 32.57 9.81
C PRO A 345 -6.15 31.52 8.77
N LYS A 346 -5.20 30.66 8.43
CA LYS A 346 -5.44 29.52 7.51
C LYS A 346 -6.12 28.37 8.24
N ALA A 347 -6.91 27.58 7.51
CA ALA A 347 -7.52 26.38 8.04
C ALA A 347 -6.43 25.30 8.23
N VAL A 348 -6.15 24.96 9.49
CA VAL A 348 -5.27 23.83 9.82
C VAL A 348 -6.16 22.73 10.41
N ASN A 349 -6.24 21.60 9.70
CA ASN A 349 -6.97 20.43 10.16
C ASN A 349 -6.07 19.56 11.03
N ILE A 350 -6.16 19.74 12.35
CA ILE A 350 -5.39 18.98 13.34
C ILE A 350 -5.78 17.48 13.41
N TYR A 351 -6.98 17.13 12.93
CA TYR A 351 -7.46 15.74 12.94
C TYR A 351 -7.04 14.95 11.69
N GLY A 352 -6.63 15.64 10.61
CA GLY A 352 -6.10 15.03 9.39
C GLY A 352 -7.02 13.99 8.78
N LYS A 353 -6.46 12.84 8.41
CA LYS A 353 -7.18 11.72 7.79
C LYS A 353 -8.02 10.90 8.79
N LYS A 354 -7.87 11.13 10.08
CA LYS A 354 -8.59 10.39 11.12
C LYS A 354 -10.07 10.76 11.20
N PHE A 355 -10.45 11.94 10.71
CA PHE A 355 -11.83 12.42 10.75
C PHE A 355 -12.53 12.14 9.42
N THR A 356 -13.46 11.20 9.43
CA THR A 356 -14.16 10.70 8.24
C THR A 356 -15.67 10.89 8.36
N CYS A 357 -16.37 10.78 7.25
CA CYS A 357 -17.83 10.77 7.21
C CYS A 357 -18.34 9.35 7.47
N ALA A 358 -19.26 9.19 8.42
CA ALA A 358 -19.84 7.89 8.77
C ALA A 358 -20.57 7.22 7.58
N ASP A 359 -21.21 8.02 6.69
CA ASP A 359 -21.99 7.46 5.58
C ASP A 359 -21.15 7.13 4.36
N CYS A 360 -20.26 8.02 3.93
CA CYS A 360 -19.51 7.85 2.66
C CYS A 360 -18.01 7.54 2.84
N GLY A 361 -17.49 7.54 4.06
CA GLY A 361 -16.08 7.27 4.37
C GLY A 361 -15.09 8.35 3.92
N ALA A 362 -15.57 9.45 3.30
CA ALA A 362 -14.68 10.51 2.85
C ALA A 362 -14.08 11.28 4.04
N VAL A 363 -12.81 11.67 3.91
CA VAL A 363 -12.14 12.51 4.92
C VAL A 363 -12.83 13.87 4.98
N ILE A 364 -13.30 14.25 6.18
CA ILE A 364 -13.98 15.51 6.43
C ILE A 364 -13.01 16.68 6.20
N LYS A 365 -13.46 17.67 5.43
CA LYS A 365 -12.65 18.86 5.12
C LYS A 365 -13.02 20.03 6.03
N GLN A 366 -12.01 20.70 6.55
CA GLN A 366 -12.17 21.99 7.22
C GLN A 366 -12.28 23.10 6.19
N VAL A 367 -13.36 23.85 6.28
CA VAL A 367 -13.69 24.96 5.37
C VAL A 367 -13.64 26.27 6.14
N ARG A 368 -12.94 27.24 5.59
CA ARG A 368 -12.88 28.61 6.09
C ARG A 368 -14.09 29.41 5.56
N SER A 369 -14.78 30.10 6.41
CA SER A 369 -15.83 31.07 6.07
C SER A 369 -15.61 32.39 6.78
N PHE A 370 -16.14 33.45 6.20
CA PHE A 370 -15.96 34.82 6.72
C PHE A 370 -17.29 35.38 7.22
N SER A 371 -17.22 36.26 8.21
CA SER A 371 -18.36 37.06 8.61
C SER A 371 -18.83 37.96 7.45
N THR A 372 -20.03 38.51 7.55
CA THR A 372 -20.57 39.43 6.55
C THR A 372 -19.66 40.66 6.35
N LYS A 373 -19.08 41.17 7.42
CA LYS A 373 -18.11 42.28 7.41
C LYS A 373 -16.70 41.86 7.08
N LYS A 374 -16.44 40.52 6.93
CA LYS A 374 -15.14 39.91 6.63
C LYS A 374 -14.02 40.20 7.64
N ASP A 375 -14.37 40.58 8.86
CA ASP A 375 -13.50 40.86 10.01
C ASP A 375 -13.20 39.60 10.83
N LYS A 376 -14.09 38.60 10.80
CA LYS A 376 -13.98 37.37 11.56
C LYS A 376 -13.94 36.13 10.63
N VAL A 377 -13.12 35.17 11.03
CA VAL A 377 -12.97 33.89 10.33
C VAL A 377 -13.63 32.80 11.16
N TYR A 378 -14.42 31.98 10.50
CA TYR A 378 -15.04 30.80 11.08
C TYR A 378 -14.53 29.55 10.37
N PHE A 379 -14.22 28.53 11.14
CA PHE A 379 -13.83 27.23 10.64
C PHE A 379 -14.93 26.22 10.89
N THR A 380 -15.29 25.49 9.84
CA THR A 380 -16.37 24.51 9.89
C THR A 380 -15.90 23.24 9.18
N PHE A 381 -16.17 22.09 9.78
CA PHE A 381 -15.93 20.81 9.16
C PHE A 381 -17.17 20.38 8.37
N LYS A 382 -16.97 19.88 7.14
CA LYS A 382 -18.05 19.48 6.23
C LYS A 382 -17.66 18.24 5.43
N CYS A 383 -18.65 17.40 5.08
CA CYS A 383 -18.44 16.28 4.19
C CYS A 383 -18.15 16.80 2.77
N PRO A 384 -16.99 16.47 2.17
CA PRO A 384 -16.65 16.91 0.81
C PRO A 384 -17.56 16.29 -0.26
N THR A 385 -17.96 15.02 -0.08
CA THR A 385 -18.88 14.34 -1.01
C THR A 385 -20.23 15.04 -1.10
N TYR A 386 -20.79 15.43 0.04
CA TYR A 386 -22.02 16.24 0.07
C TYR A 386 -21.83 17.61 -0.58
N GLN A 387 -20.71 18.27 -0.28
CA GLN A 387 -20.43 19.59 -0.87
C GLN A 387 -20.33 19.55 -2.39
N GLU A 388 -19.74 18.47 -2.92
CA GLU A 388 -19.50 18.33 -4.35
C GLU A 388 -20.72 17.79 -5.09
N HIS A 389 -21.42 16.81 -4.54
CA HIS A 389 -22.46 16.04 -5.24
C HIS A 389 -23.88 16.22 -4.68
N GLY A 390 -24.03 16.83 -3.50
CA GLY A 390 -25.34 17.06 -2.86
C GLY A 390 -25.91 15.83 -2.17
N ASP A 391 -27.26 15.88 -1.94
CA ASP A 391 -27.98 14.91 -1.11
C ASP A 391 -27.99 13.47 -1.67
N ARG A 392 -27.82 13.31 -2.98
CA ARG A 392 -27.76 11.97 -3.62
C ARG A 392 -26.51 11.18 -3.29
N ALA A 393 -25.42 11.85 -2.97
CA ALA A 393 -24.14 11.21 -2.70
C ALA A 393 -23.83 11.04 -1.21
N CYS A 394 -24.34 11.95 -0.38
CA CYS A 394 -24.17 11.91 1.07
C CYS A 394 -25.12 12.88 1.75
N ASN A 395 -25.35 12.72 3.05
CA ASN A 395 -26.15 13.64 3.84
C ASN A 395 -25.39 14.93 4.20
N ALA A 396 -26.12 16.04 4.38
CA ALA A 396 -25.57 17.28 4.88
C ALA A 396 -25.02 17.09 6.30
N LYS A 397 -23.73 17.35 6.47
CA LYS A 397 -23.06 17.28 7.76
C LYS A 397 -22.18 18.50 7.95
N ARG A 398 -22.29 19.11 9.13
CA ARG A 398 -21.56 20.33 9.44
C ARG A 398 -21.35 20.46 10.94
N ILE A 399 -20.11 20.64 11.37
CA ILE A 399 -19.77 20.95 12.75
C ILE A 399 -18.77 22.11 12.78
N ARG A 400 -18.95 23.09 13.69
CA ARG A 400 -17.97 24.17 13.88
C ARG A 400 -16.72 23.62 14.55
N LYS A 401 -15.57 24.20 14.22
CA LYS A 401 -14.30 23.78 14.82
C LYS A 401 -14.32 23.91 16.34
N ALA A 402 -14.85 25.04 16.86
CA ALA A 402 -14.90 25.26 18.29
C ALA A 402 -15.75 24.20 19.02
N ASP A 403 -16.91 23.85 18.45
CA ASP A 403 -17.80 22.84 19.03
C ASP A 403 -17.14 21.44 18.99
N LEU A 404 -16.47 21.11 17.88
CA LEU A 404 -15.74 19.84 17.73
C LEU A 404 -14.58 19.76 18.73
N ASP A 405 -13.76 20.81 18.80
CA ASP A 405 -12.61 20.85 19.71
C ASP A 405 -13.05 20.71 21.17
N ALA A 406 -14.16 21.36 21.55
CA ALA A 406 -14.74 21.23 22.89
C ALA A 406 -15.19 19.79 23.20
N VAL A 407 -15.96 19.18 22.29
CA VAL A 407 -16.42 17.79 22.44
C VAL A 407 -15.25 16.81 22.53
N VAL A 408 -14.24 16.97 21.65
CA VAL A 408 -13.04 16.13 21.65
C VAL A 408 -12.26 16.29 22.95
N LEU A 409 -12.05 17.52 23.40
CA LEU A 409 -11.32 17.80 24.63
C LEU A 409 -12.01 17.18 25.86
N GLU A 410 -13.32 17.39 25.99
CA GLU A 410 -14.13 16.80 27.08
C GLU A 410 -14.11 15.24 27.01
N SER A 411 -14.23 14.68 25.82
CA SER A 411 -14.14 13.22 25.64
C SER A 411 -12.76 12.68 26.05
N ILE A 412 -11.66 13.36 25.68
CA ILE A 412 -10.31 12.98 26.09
C ILE A 412 -10.16 13.11 27.61
N LYS A 413 -10.61 14.20 28.21
CA LYS A 413 -10.56 14.40 29.67
C LYS A 413 -11.33 13.32 30.43
N ALA A 414 -12.53 12.97 29.96
CA ALA A 414 -13.31 11.89 30.54
C ALA A 414 -12.59 10.53 30.47
N GLN A 415 -11.96 10.23 29.34
CA GLN A 415 -11.16 9.01 29.19
C GLN A 415 -9.93 8.99 30.12
N LEU A 416 -9.23 10.12 30.24
CA LEU A 416 -8.08 10.24 31.15
C LEU A 416 -8.49 10.11 32.62
N ALA A 417 -9.64 10.68 33.00
CA ALA A 417 -10.19 10.55 34.35
C ALA A 417 -10.57 9.10 34.67
N LEU A 418 -11.27 8.42 33.76
CA LEU A 418 -11.58 7.00 33.91
C LEU A 418 -10.31 6.14 34.10
N PHE A 419 -9.24 6.46 33.36
CA PHE A 419 -7.98 5.75 33.52
C PHE A 419 -7.36 5.95 34.91
N VAL A 420 -7.38 7.18 35.42
CA VAL A 420 -6.88 7.49 36.79
C VAL A 420 -7.64 6.68 37.83
N ASP A 421 -8.98 6.63 37.75
CA ASP A 421 -9.82 5.87 38.66
C ASP A 421 -9.57 4.34 38.56
N MET A 422 -9.37 3.83 37.35
CA MET A 422 -9.03 2.44 37.11
C MET A 422 -7.66 2.08 37.68
N ASP A 423 -6.63 2.90 37.46
CA ASP A 423 -5.28 2.71 37.99
C ASP A 423 -5.27 2.73 39.54
N ALA A 424 -6.02 3.65 40.14
CA ALA A 424 -6.18 3.70 41.59
C ALA A 424 -6.86 2.44 42.15
N THR A 425 -7.93 1.97 41.50
CA THR A 425 -8.66 0.75 41.86
C THR A 425 -7.78 -0.48 41.74
N LEU A 426 -7.04 -0.61 40.63
CA LEU A 426 -6.11 -1.71 40.37
C LEU A 426 -5.02 -1.77 41.44
N LYS A 427 -4.42 -0.63 41.79
CA LYS A 427 -3.40 -0.55 42.86
C LYS A 427 -3.95 -0.94 44.22
N GLN A 428 -5.19 -0.60 44.54
CA GLN A 428 -5.84 -0.99 45.78
C GLN A 428 -6.09 -2.51 45.83
N LEU A 429 -6.59 -3.10 44.74
CA LEU A 429 -6.84 -4.54 44.62
C LEU A 429 -5.53 -5.34 44.68
N LEU A 430 -4.48 -4.87 44.01
CA LEU A 430 -3.15 -5.50 44.07
C LEU A 430 -2.54 -5.43 45.47
N LYS A 431 -2.74 -4.33 46.22
CA LYS A 431 -2.33 -4.25 47.63
C LYS A 431 -3.11 -5.20 48.50
N ALA A 432 -4.42 -5.32 48.29
CA ALA A 432 -5.27 -6.27 49.03
C ALA A 432 -4.84 -7.73 48.73
N LYS A 433 -4.60 -8.08 47.46
CA LYS A 433 -4.10 -9.40 47.07
C LYS A 433 -2.70 -9.70 47.66
N LYS A 434 -1.79 -8.73 47.71
CA LYS A 434 -0.48 -8.88 48.35
C LYS A 434 -0.57 -9.08 49.85
N ALA A 435 -1.57 -8.50 50.50
CA ALA A 435 -1.82 -8.73 51.94
C ALA A 435 -2.32 -10.15 52.22
N VAL A 436 -3.00 -10.79 51.28
CA VAL A 436 -3.54 -12.16 51.38
C VAL A 436 -2.53 -13.23 50.93
N LEU A 437 -1.67 -12.95 49.96
CA LEU A 437 -0.68 -13.87 49.39
C LEU A 437 0.74 -13.42 49.70
N SER A 438 1.49 -14.19 50.50
CA SER A 438 2.92 -13.93 50.73
C SER A 438 3.74 -14.10 49.42
N ASP A 439 4.44 -13.08 49.05
CA ASP A 439 5.02 -12.74 47.73
C ASP A 439 6.20 -13.64 47.23
N ASN A 440 6.41 -14.83 47.80
CA ASN A 440 7.59 -15.62 47.49
C ASN A 440 7.32 -16.99 46.83
N SER A 441 6.07 -17.40 46.58
CA SER A 441 5.75 -18.74 46.10
C SER A 441 6.09 -18.94 44.61
N HIS A 442 5.72 -18.04 43.74
CA HIS A 442 5.91 -18.19 42.28
C HIS A 442 7.37 -18.24 41.81
N ALA A 443 8.24 -17.42 42.41
CA ALA A 443 9.66 -17.43 42.03
C ALA A 443 10.36 -18.70 42.55
N LYS A 444 9.94 -19.20 43.71
CA LYS A 444 10.40 -20.50 44.25
C LYS A 444 9.92 -21.67 43.39
N GLU A 445 8.66 -21.64 42.97
CA GLU A 445 8.05 -22.68 42.12
C GLU A 445 8.73 -22.79 40.74
N VAL A 446 8.96 -21.67 40.04
CA VAL A 446 9.71 -21.63 38.76
C VAL A 446 11.13 -22.15 38.95
N ARG A 447 11.77 -21.85 40.10
CA ARG A 447 13.13 -22.31 40.41
C ARG A 447 13.16 -23.80 40.68
N ALA A 448 12.17 -24.30 41.40
CA ALA A 448 12.00 -25.74 41.72
C ALA A 448 11.75 -26.53 40.42
N LEU A 449 10.80 -26.12 39.59
CA LEU A 449 10.49 -26.78 38.32
C LEU A 449 11.69 -26.77 37.34
N LYS A 450 12.49 -25.69 37.28
CA LYS A 450 13.72 -25.70 36.49
C LYS A 450 14.77 -26.66 37.02
N ALA A 451 14.93 -26.76 38.33
CA ALA A 451 15.88 -27.70 38.95
C ALA A 451 15.45 -29.15 38.71
N GLU A 452 14.16 -29.43 38.80
CA GLU A 452 13.60 -30.74 38.54
C GLU A 452 13.75 -31.13 37.05
N LEU A 453 13.43 -30.22 36.14
CA LEU A 453 13.64 -30.40 34.69
C LEU A 453 15.11 -30.70 34.36
N ALA A 454 16.05 -29.96 34.96
CA ALA A 454 17.47 -30.16 34.75
C ALA A 454 17.91 -31.56 35.22
N LYS A 455 17.44 -32.03 36.42
CA LYS A 455 17.70 -33.37 36.91
C LYS A 455 17.16 -34.45 35.96
N LYS A 456 15.91 -34.31 35.48
CA LYS A 456 15.31 -35.29 34.57
C LYS A 456 16.05 -35.32 33.22
N LYS A 457 16.50 -34.18 32.68
CA LYS A 457 17.32 -34.11 31.44
C LYS A 457 18.70 -34.76 31.63
N THR A 458 19.33 -34.60 32.79
CA THR A 458 20.62 -35.27 33.10
C THR A 458 20.44 -36.78 33.17
N LEU A 459 19.37 -37.28 33.85
CA LEU A 459 19.05 -38.70 33.89
C LEU A 459 18.75 -39.26 32.49
N PHE A 460 18.02 -38.50 31.67
CA PHE A 460 17.71 -38.91 30.30
C PHE A 460 19.00 -39.01 29.44
N SER A 461 19.94 -38.07 29.59
CA SER A 461 21.21 -38.12 28.85
C SER A 461 22.12 -39.26 29.27
N GLY A 462 22.08 -39.69 30.55
CA GLY A 462 22.83 -40.85 31.07
C GLY A 462 22.23 -42.22 30.69
N LEU A 463 20.93 -42.26 30.47
CA LEU A 463 20.18 -43.51 30.25
C LEU A 463 20.69 -44.31 29.03
N TYR A 464 21.11 -43.64 27.97
CA TYR A 464 21.68 -44.29 26.78
C TYR A 464 23.07 -44.90 27.06
N GLN A 465 23.83 -44.26 27.92
CA GLN A 465 25.17 -44.74 28.29
C GLN A 465 25.04 -46.01 29.17
N ASP A 466 24.13 -46.01 30.15
CA ASP A 466 23.83 -47.16 31.02
C ASP A 466 23.34 -48.37 30.20
N PHE A 467 22.56 -48.13 29.17
CA PHE A 467 22.12 -49.19 28.24
C PHE A 467 23.31 -49.73 27.40
N ARG A 468 24.20 -48.88 26.89
CA ARG A 468 25.39 -49.33 26.16
C ARG A 468 26.39 -50.10 27.00
N GLU A 469 26.49 -49.78 28.28
CA GLU A 469 27.35 -50.45 29.25
C GLU A 469 26.75 -51.77 29.80
N GLY A 470 25.55 -52.15 29.35
CA GLY A 470 24.88 -53.40 29.72
C GLY A 470 24.28 -53.39 31.13
N ILE A 471 24.14 -52.20 31.73
CA ILE A 471 23.55 -52.04 33.08
C ILE A 471 22.02 -52.16 33.02
N LEU A 472 21.42 -51.77 31.86
CA LEU A 472 19.98 -51.83 31.63
C LEU A 472 19.63 -52.81 30.50
N THR A 473 18.52 -53.56 30.67
CA THR A 473 17.94 -54.35 29.57
C THR A 473 17.24 -53.47 28.55
N GLN A 474 16.95 -54.02 27.37
CA GLN A 474 16.26 -53.25 26.30
C GLN A 474 14.85 -52.81 26.74
N ASP A 475 14.14 -53.62 27.48
CA ASP A 475 12.80 -53.34 27.99
C ASP A 475 12.83 -52.28 29.11
N ASP A 476 13.83 -52.35 30.01
CA ASP A 476 14.03 -51.35 31.07
C ASP A 476 14.41 -49.99 30.47
N TYR A 477 15.26 -49.97 29.44
CA TYR A 477 15.61 -48.76 28.72
C TYR A 477 14.39 -48.11 28.05
N ALA A 478 13.57 -48.92 27.34
CA ALA A 478 12.38 -48.40 26.62
C ALA A 478 11.35 -47.82 27.60
N SER A 479 11.04 -48.55 28.68
CA SER A 479 10.06 -48.14 29.70
C SER A 479 10.52 -46.88 30.47
N THR A 480 11.78 -46.83 30.88
CA THR A 480 12.35 -45.69 31.61
C THR A 480 12.45 -44.46 30.73
N ARG A 481 12.81 -44.62 29.44
CA ARG A 481 12.85 -43.57 28.46
C ARG A 481 11.47 -42.93 28.27
N GLU A 482 10.42 -43.74 28.12
CA GLU A 482 9.05 -43.26 27.95
C GLU A 482 8.56 -42.44 29.14
N ILE A 483 8.84 -42.90 30.36
CA ILE A 483 8.51 -42.19 31.61
C ILE A 483 9.24 -40.85 31.68
N LEU A 484 10.54 -40.82 31.39
CA LEU A 484 11.34 -39.57 31.42
C LEU A 484 10.91 -38.56 30.36
N VAL A 485 10.56 -39.02 29.17
CA VAL A 485 10.05 -38.14 28.10
C VAL A 485 8.73 -37.49 28.53
N ARG A 486 7.77 -38.27 29.05
CA ARG A 486 6.50 -37.73 29.56
C ARG A 486 6.70 -36.73 30.70
N ASP A 487 7.59 -37.02 31.63
CA ASP A 487 7.90 -36.10 32.73
C ASP A 487 8.53 -34.81 32.25
N ILE A 488 9.47 -34.87 31.31
CA ILE A 488 10.11 -33.68 30.70
C ILE A 488 9.08 -32.84 29.98
N GLU A 489 8.23 -33.43 29.13
CA GLU A 489 7.17 -32.71 28.39
C GLU A 489 6.18 -32.04 29.35
N ARG A 490 5.77 -32.72 30.43
CA ARG A 490 4.89 -32.17 31.46
C ARG A 490 5.52 -30.94 32.14
N LEU A 491 6.79 -31.05 32.56
CA LEU A 491 7.51 -29.96 33.23
C LEU A 491 7.78 -28.79 32.29
N GLU A 492 8.09 -29.03 31.00
CA GLU A 492 8.26 -28.00 29.99
C GLU A 492 6.95 -27.27 29.71
N LYS A 493 5.82 -27.99 29.66
CA LYS A 493 4.49 -27.38 29.49
C LYS A 493 4.15 -26.48 30.67
N GLN A 494 4.32 -26.95 31.90
CA GLN A 494 4.09 -26.15 33.12
C GLN A 494 4.98 -24.90 33.15
N LEU A 495 6.25 -25.03 32.79
CA LEU A 495 7.17 -23.88 32.67
C LEU A 495 6.77 -22.88 31.57
N SER A 496 6.24 -23.37 30.45
CA SER A 496 5.74 -22.54 29.37
C SER A 496 4.51 -21.75 29.78
N GLU A 497 3.58 -22.35 30.48
CA GLU A 497 2.36 -21.74 31.02
C GLU A 497 2.69 -20.62 32.02
N LEU A 498 3.60 -20.90 32.98
CA LEU A 498 4.07 -19.89 33.93
C LEU A 498 4.85 -18.72 33.26
N ARG A 499 5.60 -19.02 32.19
CA ARG A 499 6.28 -17.96 31.40
C ARG A 499 5.31 -17.11 30.58
N ALA A 500 4.26 -17.73 30.02
CA ALA A 500 3.21 -17.02 29.29
C ALA A 500 2.47 -16.04 30.22
N ALA A 501 2.05 -16.49 31.41
CA ALA A 501 1.44 -15.65 32.43
C ALA A 501 2.34 -14.48 32.86
N LYS A 502 3.66 -14.71 33.00
CA LYS A 502 4.62 -13.66 33.33
C LYS A 502 4.80 -12.65 32.18
N LYS A 503 4.77 -13.10 30.92
CA LYS A 503 4.88 -12.23 29.74
C LYS A 503 3.65 -11.33 29.61
N GLU A 504 2.48 -11.87 29.88
CA GLU A 504 1.20 -11.15 29.89
C GLU A 504 1.21 -10.05 30.96
N ASN A 505 1.60 -10.37 32.20
CA ASN A 505 1.80 -9.37 33.26
C ASN A 505 2.83 -8.30 32.90
N THR A 506 3.88 -8.63 32.17
CA THR A 506 4.91 -7.65 31.75
C THR A 506 4.38 -6.70 30.69
N MET A 507 3.59 -7.18 29.72
CA MET A 507 2.95 -6.36 28.70
C MET A 507 1.91 -5.42 29.32
N GLN A 508 1.12 -5.91 30.29
CA GLN A 508 0.16 -5.13 31.04
C GLN A 508 0.83 -3.98 31.82
N THR A 509 1.93 -4.24 32.51
CA THR A 509 2.73 -3.21 33.21
C THR A 509 3.30 -2.15 32.26
N GLN A 510 3.66 -2.52 31.02
CA GLN A 510 4.12 -1.56 30.01
C GLN A 510 2.97 -0.68 29.50
N ALA A 511 1.80 -1.22 29.25
CA ALA A 511 0.60 -0.49 28.85
C ALA A 511 0.20 0.53 29.95
N GLU A 512 0.19 0.10 31.22
CA GLU A 512 -0.07 0.97 32.36
C GLU A 512 0.90 2.13 32.45
N LYS A 513 2.20 1.88 32.30
CA LYS A 513 3.23 2.95 32.32
C LYS A 513 3.05 3.93 31.17
N LYS A 514 2.69 3.46 30.00
CA LYS A 514 2.45 4.29 28.81
C LYS A 514 1.21 5.18 29.01
N LEU A 515 0.11 4.61 29.49
CA LEU A 515 -1.10 5.37 29.81
C LEU A 515 -0.87 6.39 30.94
N ALA A 516 -0.17 6.01 32.00
CA ALA A 516 0.19 6.92 33.09
C ALA A 516 1.03 8.12 32.60
N SER A 517 1.93 7.90 31.64
CA SER A 517 2.71 8.98 31.02
C SER A 517 1.85 9.94 30.21
N LEU A 518 0.81 9.45 29.52
CA LEU A 518 -0.15 10.25 28.77
C LEU A 518 -1.04 11.07 29.71
N VAL A 519 -1.53 10.47 30.79
CA VAL A 519 -2.27 11.20 31.83
C VAL A 519 -1.43 12.36 32.37
N LYS A 520 -0.20 12.08 32.77
CA LYS A 520 0.71 13.11 33.30
C LYS A 520 0.96 14.25 32.32
N LYS A 521 1.06 13.92 31.01
CA LYS A 521 1.34 14.92 29.95
C LYS A 521 0.11 15.75 29.60
N TYR A 522 -1.10 15.17 29.62
CA TYR A 522 -2.28 15.77 29.01
C TYR A 522 -3.46 16.02 29.97
N SER A 523 -3.36 15.67 31.25
CA SER A 523 -4.43 15.90 32.24
C SER A 523 -4.87 17.39 32.34
N ASN A 524 -3.93 18.31 32.14
CA ASN A 524 -4.17 19.75 32.22
C ASN A 524 -4.35 20.42 30.85
N ALA A 525 -4.63 19.67 29.80
CA ALA A 525 -4.82 20.23 28.47
C ALA A 525 -6.06 21.15 28.44
N THR A 526 -5.87 22.38 27.96
CA THR A 526 -6.94 23.40 27.82
C THR A 526 -7.45 23.47 26.39
N GLU A 527 -6.68 22.94 25.41
CA GLU A 527 -7.03 22.93 24.01
C GLU A 527 -6.54 21.64 23.33
N VAL A 528 -7.17 21.30 22.20
CA VAL A 528 -6.77 20.12 21.39
C VAL A 528 -5.64 20.54 20.46
N THR A 529 -4.45 20.05 20.73
CA THR A 529 -3.30 20.17 19.82
C THR A 529 -3.23 18.97 18.86
N GLN A 530 -2.49 19.10 17.76
CA GLN A 530 -2.25 17.98 16.85
C GLN A 530 -1.58 16.80 17.56
N GLU A 531 -0.60 17.07 18.43
CA GLU A 531 0.09 16.05 19.22
C GLU A 531 -0.86 15.28 20.13
N LEU A 532 -1.79 15.99 20.82
CA LEU A 532 -2.79 15.37 21.67
C LEU A 532 -3.76 14.50 20.85
N ALA A 533 -4.25 15.02 19.72
CA ALA A 533 -5.12 14.27 18.82
C ALA A 533 -4.41 13.04 18.24
N ASP A 534 -3.13 13.16 17.89
CA ASP A 534 -2.32 12.05 17.37
C ASP A 534 -2.01 10.99 18.43
N ALA A 535 -1.83 11.40 19.67
CA ALA A 535 -1.56 10.50 20.78
C ALA A 535 -2.79 9.70 21.21
N MET A 536 -3.97 10.33 21.26
CA MET A 536 -5.17 9.75 21.88
C MET A 536 -6.18 9.19 20.90
N ILE A 537 -6.30 9.77 19.69
CA ILE A 537 -7.37 9.46 18.75
C ILE A 537 -6.85 8.53 17.64
N GLU A 538 -7.52 7.41 17.44
CA GLU A 538 -7.32 6.52 16.33
C GLU A 538 -8.15 6.95 15.12
N SER A 539 -9.47 7.10 15.31
CA SER A 539 -10.41 7.53 14.27
C SER A 539 -11.58 8.31 14.85
N MET A 540 -12.19 9.12 13.98
CA MET A 540 -13.40 9.89 14.29
C MET A 540 -14.35 9.81 13.11
N GLN A 541 -15.66 9.78 13.39
CA GLN A 541 -16.68 9.77 12.35
C GLN A 541 -17.75 10.82 12.63
N LEU A 542 -18.11 11.59 11.58
CA LEU A 542 -19.18 12.57 11.64
C LEU A 542 -20.47 11.95 11.10
N HIS A 543 -21.50 11.88 11.94
CA HIS A 543 -22.81 11.30 11.64
C HIS A 543 -23.78 12.33 11.04
N LYS A 544 -24.94 11.85 10.54
CA LYS A 544 -25.99 12.65 9.89
C LYS A 544 -26.58 13.70 10.83
N ASP A 545 -26.72 13.40 12.09
CA ASP A 545 -27.22 14.27 13.15
C ASP A 545 -26.17 15.27 13.67
N ASN A 546 -24.99 15.33 13.05
CA ASN A 546 -23.80 16.06 13.44
C ASN A 546 -23.17 15.59 14.77
N SER A 547 -23.56 14.44 15.30
CA SER A 547 -22.82 13.78 16.37
C SER A 547 -21.46 13.26 15.86
N VAL A 548 -20.51 13.09 16.78
CA VAL A 548 -19.17 12.61 16.48
C VAL A 548 -18.89 11.39 17.31
N SER A 549 -18.62 10.25 16.68
CA SER A 549 -18.04 9.09 17.35
C SER A 549 -16.52 9.16 17.31
N ILE A 550 -15.88 8.86 18.43
CA ILE A 550 -14.43 8.91 18.59
C ILE A 550 -13.96 7.53 19.03
N THR A 551 -13.00 6.97 18.30
CA THR A 551 -12.29 5.76 18.69
C THR A 551 -10.92 6.16 19.22
N PHE A 552 -10.63 5.78 20.45
CA PHE A 552 -9.35 6.06 21.09
C PHE A 552 -8.35 4.93 20.82
N ARG A 553 -7.06 5.27 20.74
CA ARG A 553 -5.98 4.33 20.40
C ARG A 553 -5.72 3.23 21.43
N TYR A 554 -6.11 3.47 22.68
CA TYR A 554 -5.81 2.58 23.81
C TYR A 554 -7.05 1.86 24.33
N MET A 555 -8.03 1.63 23.45
CA MET A 555 -9.27 0.94 23.84
C MET A 555 -9.04 -0.53 24.22
N ASP A 556 -8.08 -1.19 23.59
CA ASP A 556 -7.77 -2.59 23.89
C ASP A 556 -7.02 -2.71 25.22
N GLU A 557 -6.08 -1.78 25.50
CA GLU A 557 -5.42 -1.68 26.80
C GLU A 557 -6.42 -1.36 27.93
N PHE A 558 -7.40 -0.49 27.66
CA PHE A 558 -8.50 -0.21 28.59
C PHE A 558 -9.30 -1.47 28.92
N LYS A 559 -9.72 -2.23 27.92
CA LYS A 559 -10.46 -3.48 28.12
C LYS A 559 -9.65 -4.48 28.94
N ALA A 560 -8.37 -4.68 28.61
CA ALA A 560 -7.48 -5.57 29.33
C ALA A 560 -7.35 -5.18 30.81
N ILE A 561 -7.26 -3.89 31.14
CA ILE A 561 -7.22 -3.41 32.51
C ILE A 561 -8.56 -3.66 33.22
N MET A 562 -9.69 -3.42 32.54
CA MET A 562 -11.03 -3.67 33.11
C MET A 562 -11.23 -5.16 33.42
N GLU A 563 -10.90 -6.04 32.50
CA GLU A 563 -10.96 -7.49 32.69
C GLU A 563 -10.10 -7.94 33.86
N SER A 564 -8.91 -7.35 34.01
CA SER A 564 -8.02 -7.60 35.14
C SER A 564 -8.62 -7.13 36.48
N ILE A 565 -9.27 -5.98 36.52
CA ILE A 565 -9.95 -5.48 37.71
C ILE A 565 -11.12 -6.39 38.10
N GLU A 566 -11.90 -6.85 37.11
CA GLU A 566 -13.02 -7.79 37.36
C GLU A 566 -12.53 -9.15 37.87
N ALA A 567 -11.44 -9.68 37.28
CA ALA A 567 -10.82 -10.93 37.73
C ALA A 567 -10.32 -10.78 39.17
N LEU A 568 -9.59 -9.71 39.49
CA LEU A 568 -9.08 -9.45 40.83
C LEU A 568 -10.20 -9.23 41.87
N ARG A 569 -11.31 -8.59 41.49
CA ARG A 569 -12.48 -8.47 42.37
C ARG A 569 -13.09 -9.82 42.73
N LYS A 570 -13.16 -10.77 41.78
CA LYS A 570 -13.66 -12.11 42.01
C LYS A 570 -12.71 -12.95 42.89
N GLU A 571 -11.40 -12.68 42.83
CA GLU A 571 -10.41 -13.39 43.66
C GLU A 571 -10.31 -12.85 45.09
N VAL A 572 -10.66 -11.59 45.31
CA VAL A 572 -10.58 -10.90 46.62
C VAL A 572 -11.92 -10.93 47.38
N ALA A 573 -13.05 -11.19 46.68
CA ALA A 573 -14.36 -11.41 47.25
C ALA A 573 -14.53 -12.86 47.74
#